data_73a318da8114200d4f69a03710198f4d
#
_entry.id   73a318da8114200d4f69a03710198f4d
#
_cell.length_a   1.000
_cell.length_b   1.000
_cell.length_c   1.000
_cell.angle_alpha   90.00
_cell.angle_beta   90.00
_cell.angle_gamma   90.00
#
_symmetry.space_group_name_H-M   'P 1'
#
loop_
_entity.id
_entity.type
_entity.pdbx_description
1 polymer ?
#
loop_
_entity_poly.entity_id
_entity_poly.type
_entity_poly.pdbx_seq_one_letter_code
_entity_poly.pdbx_strand_id
1 'polypeptide(L)'
;MAETIAKRRWWRLVPVAFITYSLAYLDRANFGFAAAGGMAEDLNITAATSSLLGSLFFLGYFFFQIPGALYAANKSAKRLIFWSLICWGGLAMATGMISNVNLLIVIRFMLGVVESAVMPSMLIFLSRWFTKRERSRANTFLILGNPVTILWMSIL
;
A
#
# COMPACT_ATOMS: atom_id res chain seq x y z
N MET A 1 -7.93 30.84 16.48
CA MET A 1 -8.91 29.83 16.00
C MET A 1 -8.46 29.15 14.69
N ALA A 2 -8.12 29.85 13.61
CA ALA A 2 -7.65 29.24 12.34
C ALA A 2 -6.37 28.40 12.49
N GLU A 3 -5.39 28.88 13.26
CA GLU A 3 -4.12 28.19 13.50
C GLU A 3 -4.30 26.89 14.32
N THR A 4 -5.22 26.88 15.27
CA THR A 4 -5.56 25.69 16.06
C THR A 4 -6.23 24.62 15.21
N ILE A 5 -7.10 25.02 14.27
CA ILE A 5 -7.76 24.12 13.31
C ILE A 5 -6.71 23.52 12.34
N ALA A 6 -5.76 24.33 11.87
CA ALA A 6 -4.68 23.88 11.00
C ALA A 6 -3.80 22.82 11.71
N LYS A 7 -3.33 23.09 12.94
CA LYS A 7 -2.55 22.11 13.72
C LYS A 7 -3.31 20.81 13.96
N ARG A 8 -4.58 20.89 14.36
CA ARG A 8 -5.42 19.70 14.62
C ARG A 8 -5.61 18.83 13.39
N ARG A 9 -5.73 19.44 12.21
CA ARG A 9 -5.83 18.75 10.91
C ARG A 9 -4.53 18.00 10.58
N TRP A 10 -3.37 18.63 10.77
CA TRP A 10 -2.07 18.02 10.55
C TRP A 10 -1.87 16.77 11.42
N TRP A 11 -2.08 16.90 12.72
CA TRP A 11 -1.90 15.80 13.69
C TRP A 11 -2.89 14.64 13.53
N ARG A 12 -4.03 14.86 12.88
CA ARG A 12 -5.01 13.79 12.65
C ARG A 12 -4.86 13.10 11.29
N LEU A 13 -4.50 13.82 10.26
CA LEU A 13 -4.49 13.26 8.90
C LEU A 13 -3.12 12.76 8.46
N VAL A 14 -2.05 13.49 8.75
CA VAL A 14 -0.71 13.15 8.27
C VAL A 14 -0.17 11.87 8.90
N PRO A 15 -0.26 11.64 10.23
CA PRO A 15 0.21 10.37 10.80
C PRO A 15 -0.55 9.16 10.28
N VAL A 16 -1.87 9.26 10.11
CA VAL A 16 -2.68 8.16 9.55
C VAL A 16 -2.26 7.86 8.13
N ALA A 17 -2.09 8.88 7.29
CA ALA A 17 -1.64 8.73 5.92
C ALA A 17 -0.23 8.12 5.85
N PHE A 18 0.69 8.60 6.69
CA PHE A 18 2.05 8.09 6.81
C PHE A 18 2.07 6.61 7.19
N ILE A 19 1.37 6.23 8.26
CA ILE A 19 1.29 4.84 8.73
C ILE A 19 0.69 3.94 7.65
N THR A 20 -0.43 4.34 7.05
CA THR A 20 -1.07 3.55 5.99
C THR A 20 -0.13 3.31 4.82
N TYR A 21 0.61 4.32 4.39
CA TYR A 21 1.53 4.20 3.26
C TYR A 21 2.78 3.40 3.64
N SER A 22 3.28 3.54 4.86
CA SER A 22 4.38 2.73 5.39
C SER A 22 4.01 1.26 5.45
N LEU A 23 2.80 0.91 5.91
CA LEU A 23 2.32 -0.46 5.94
C LEU A 23 2.15 -1.05 4.54
N ALA A 24 1.64 -0.27 3.58
CA ALA A 24 1.54 -0.71 2.19
C ALA A 24 2.91 -1.01 1.57
N TYR A 25 3.91 -0.22 1.89
CA TYR A 25 5.28 -0.47 1.44
C TYR A 25 5.92 -1.68 2.14
N LEU A 26 5.64 -1.86 3.42
CA LEU A 26 6.09 -3.01 4.22
C LEU A 26 5.58 -4.33 3.62
N ASP A 27 4.32 -4.41 3.21
CA ASP A 27 3.75 -5.59 2.57
C ASP A 27 4.47 -5.96 1.27
N ARG A 28 4.79 -4.97 0.44
CA ARG A 28 5.57 -5.17 -0.81
C ARG A 28 6.97 -5.71 -0.53
N ALA A 29 7.66 -5.12 0.44
CA ALA A 29 9.01 -5.53 0.82
C ALA A 29 9.01 -6.90 1.50
N ASN A 30 8.01 -7.18 2.34
CA ASN A 30 7.89 -8.41 3.11
C ASN A 30 7.91 -9.68 2.24
N PHE A 31 7.34 -9.63 1.05
CA PHE A 31 7.39 -10.77 0.13
C PHE A 31 8.82 -11.16 -0.26
N GLY A 32 9.67 -10.19 -0.55
CA GLY A 32 11.08 -10.42 -0.86
C GLY A 32 11.84 -11.01 0.34
N PHE A 33 11.58 -10.47 1.53
CA PHE A 33 12.18 -10.98 2.76
C PHE A 33 11.68 -12.37 3.13
N ALA A 34 10.39 -12.64 2.99
CA ALA A 34 9.81 -13.96 3.24
C ALA A 34 10.36 -15.01 2.26
N ALA A 35 10.49 -14.66 0.98
CA ALA A 35 11.08 -15.54 -0.02
C ALA A 35 12.54 -15.88 0.31
N ALA A 36 13.33 -14.91 0.75
CA ALA A 36 14.73 -15.09 1.18
C ALA A 36 14.82 -15.81 2.53
N GLY A 37 13.81 -15.67 3.40
CA GLY A 37 13.75 -16.26 4.75
C GLY A 37 13.28 -17.72 4.81
N GLY A 38 13.13 -18.40 3.66
CA GLY A 38 12.78 -19.84 3.61
C GLY A 38 11.44 -20.15 2.96
N MET A 39 10.55 -19.19 2.78
CA MET A 39 9.24 -19.45 2.14
C MET A 39 9.38 -20.08 0.74
N ALA A 40 10.42 -19.71 -0.02
CA ALA A 40 10.67 -20.26 -1.33
C ALA A 40 11.02 -21.75 -1.27
N GLU A 41 11.76 -22.17 -0.26
CA GLU A 41 12.12 -23.58 -0.01
C GLU A 41 10.92 -24.39 0.49
N ASP A 42 10.21 -23.87 1.48
CA ASP A 42 9.04 -24.53 2.09
C ASP A 42 7.91 -24.79 1.09
N LEU A 43 7.68 -23.88 0.17
CA LEU A 43 6.65 -23.97 -0.87
C LEU A 43 7.17 -24.53 -2.20
N ASN A 44 8.44 -24.96 -2.26
CA ASN A 44 9.11 -25.39 -3.50
C ASN A 44 8.97 -24.38 -4.66
N ILE A 45 9.09 -23.08 -4.33
CA ILE A 45 8.95 -21.99 -5.29
C ILE A 45 10.27 -21.81 -6.03
N THR A 46 10.25 -22.02 -7.35
CA THR A 46 11.43 -21.75 -8.20
C THR A 46 11.67 -20.25 -8.34
N ALA A 47 12.89 -19.85 -8.71
CA ALA A 47 13.20 -18.45 -8.99
C ALA A 47 12.28 -17.84 -10.07
N ALA A 48 11.89 -18.63 -11.07
CA ALA A 48 10.93 -18.21 -12.09
C ALA A 48 9.54 -17.94 -11.49
N THR A 49 9.05 -18.83 -10.63
CA THR A 49 7.74 -18.65 -9.96
C THR A 49 7.78 -17.46 -9.00
N SER A 50 8.87 -17.24 -8.27
CA SER A 50 9.04 -16.07 -7.41
C SER A 50 9.00 -14.76 -8.21
N SER A 51 9.68 -14.72 -9.34
CA SER A 51 9.64 -13.57 -10.25
C SER A 51 8.24 -13.36 -10.83
N LEU A 52 7.52 -14.43 -11.15
CA LEU A 52 6.12 -14.37 -11.62
C LEU A 52 5.20 -13.77 -10.56
N LEU A 53 5.31 -14.20 -9.29
CA LEU A 53 4.53 -13.68 -8.17
C LEU A 53 4.73 -12.17 -7.97
N GLY A 54 5.99 -11.71 -8.08
CA GLY A 54 6.31 -10.29 -8.04
C GLY A 54 5.73 -9.53 -9.25
N SER A 55 5.91 -10.06 -10.45
CA SER A 55 5.42 -9.44 -11.69
C SER A 55 3.91 -9.31 -11.73
N LEU A 56 3.17 -10.31 -11.27
CA LEU A 56 1.70 -10.30 -11.23
C LEU A 56 1.15 -9.26 -10.27
N PHE A 57 1.81 -9.05 -9.14
CA PHE A 57 1.47 -7.96 -8.25
C PHE A 57 1.56 -6.61 -8.98
N PHE A 58 2.69 -6.33 -9.63
CA PHE A 58 2.88 -5.09 -10.37
C PHE A 58 1.95 -4.95 -11.58
N LEU A 59 1.60 -6.05 -12.23
CA LEU A 59 0.62 -6.05 -13.31
C LEU A 59 -0.75 -5.60 -12.82
N GLY A 60 -1.26 -6.20 -11.74
CA GLY A 60 -2.50 -5.78 -11.10
C GLY A 60 -2.45 -4.31 -10.67
N TYR A 61 -1.35 -3.91 -10.04
CA TYR A 61 -1.11 -2.54 -9.62
C TYR A 61 -1.16 -1.55 -10.79
N PHE A 62 -0.47 -1.84 -11.89
CA PHE A 62 -0.39 -0.97 -13.07
C PHE A 62 -1.76 -0.74 -13.73
N PHE A 63 -2.51 -1.81 -14.00
CA PHE A 63 -3.79 -1.68 -14.70
C PHE A 63 -4.88 -1.01 -13.88
N PHE A 64 -4.88 -1.21 -12.56
CA PHE A 64 -5.96 -0.71 -11.70
C PHE A 64 -5.65 0.62 -11.02
N GLN A 65 -4.43 1.15 -11.12
CA GLN A 65 -4.07 2.45 -10.57
C GLN A 65 -4.87 3.60 -11.19
N ILE A 66 -5.05 3.61 -12.52
CA ILE A 66 -5.81 4.65 -13.22
C ILE A 66 -7.31 4.59 -12.89
N PRO A 67 -7.99 3.44 -13.03
CA PRO A 67 -9.38 3.29 -12.60
C PRO A 67 -9.61 3.68 -11.13
N GLY A 68 -8.72 3.27 -10.24
CA GLY A 68 -8.75 3.63 -8.82
C GLY A 68 -8.63 5.14 -8.59
N ALA A 69 -7.68 5.80 -9.25
CA ALA A 69 -7.52 7.26 -9.18
C ALA A 69 -8.77 8.02 -9.68
N LEU A 70 -9.35 7.58 -10.80
CA LEU A 70 -10.58 8.16 -11.35
C LEU A 70 -11.75 8.01 -10.39
N TYR A 71 -11.91 6.84 -9.79
CA TYR A 71 -12.96 6.62 -8.79
C TYR A 71 -12.76 7.53 -7.57
N ALA A 72 -11.54 7.64 -7.04
CA ALA A 72 -11.22 8.49 -5.91
C ALA A 72 -11.50 9.97 -6.19
N ALA A 73 -11.18 10.42 -7.40
CA ALA A 73 -11.40 11.81 -7.83
C ALA A 73 -12.90 12.13 -8.00
N ASN A 74 -13.64 11.26 -8.68
CA ASN A 74 -15.02 11.52 -9.10
C ASN A 74 -16.07 11.09 -8.06
N LYS A 75 -15.78 10.11 -7.23
CA LYS A 75 -16.71 9.57 -6.23
C LYS A 75 -16.24 9.87 -4.80
N SER A 76 -15.43 9.01 -4.22
CA SER A 76 -15.01 9.16 -2.82
C SER A 76 -13.67 8.49 -2.54
N ALA A 77 -12.61 9.29 -2.36
CA ALA A 77 -11.31 8.82 -1.93
C ALA A 77 -11.38 8.10 -0.56
N LYS A 78 -12.14 8.67 0.41
CA LYS A 78 -12.32 8.07 1.74
C LYS A 78 -12.91 6.66 1.68
N ARG A 79 -13.97 6.47 0.88
CA ARG A 79 -14.64 5.16 0.75
C ARG A 79 -13.74 4.14 0.07
N LEU A 80 -13.01 4.57 -0.96
CA LEU A 80 -12.08 3.71 -1.67
C LEU A 80 -10.92 3.27 -0.77
N ILE A 81 -10.28 4.20 -0.03
CA ILE A 81 -9.24 3.88 0.93
C ILE A 81 -9.74 2.87 1.97
N PHE A 82 -10.92 3.10 2.53
CA PHE A 82 -11.50 2.23 3.56
C PHE A 82 -11.66 0.78 3.06
N TRP A 83 -12.29 0.59 1.90
CA TRP A 83 -12.48 -0.75 1.34
C TRP A 83 -11.17 -1.38 0.87
N SER A 84 -10.26 -0.59 0.27
CA SER A 84 -8.93 -1.08 -0.08
C SER A 84 -8.18 -1.60 1.13
N LEU A 85 -8.20 -0.91 2.27
CA LEU A 85 -7.51 -1.36 3.48
C LEU A 85 -8.10 -2.65 4.04
N ILE A 86 -9.43 -2.81 4.03
CA ILE A 86 -10.09 -4.05 4.49
C ILE A 86 -9.74 -5.22 3.58
N CYS A 87 -9.90 -5.05 2.26
CA CYS A 87 -9.60 -6.10 1.30
C CYS A 87 -8.10 -6.45 1.31
N TRP A 88 -7.23 -5.44 1.38
CA TRP A 88 -5.78 -5.65 1.46
C TRP A 88 -5.40 -6.41 2.73
N GLY A 89 -5.89 -6.01 3.90
CA GLY A 89 -5.62 -6.71 5.16
C GLY A 89 -6.07 -8.18 5.12
N GLY A 90 -7.25 -8.44 4.56
CA GLY A 90 -7.76 -9.81 4.38
C GLY A 90 -6.88 -10.66 3.43
N LEU A 91 -6.46 -10.09 2.30
CA LEU A 91 -5.58 -10.77 1.34
C LEU A 91 -4.17 -10.99 1.90
N ALA A 92 -3.64 -10.02 2.66
CA ALA A 92 -2.34 -10.15 3.31
C ALA A 92 -2.36 -11.29 4.37
N MET A 93 -3.41 -11.36 5.17
CA MET A 93 -3.61 -12.47 6.11
C MET A 93 -3.73 -13.82 5.37
N ALA A 94 -4.51 -13.87 4.30
CA ALA A 94 -4.66 -15.08 3.49
C ALA A 94 -3.33 -15.55 2.90
N THR A 95 -2.44 -14.63 2.51
CA THR A 95 -1.10 -14.96 1.99
C THR A 95 -0.30 -15.81 3.00
N GLY A 96 -0.37 -15.48 4.29
CA GLY A 96 0.33 -16.22 5.35
C GLY A 96 -0.27 -17.59 5.71
N MET A 97 -1.48 -17.89 5.23
CA MET A 97 -2.21 -19.13 5.56
C MET A 97 -2.21 -20.14 4.39
N ILE A 98 -1.69 -19.76 3.24
CA ILE A 98 -1.81 -20.53 2.00
C ILE A 98 -0.50 -21.23 1.67
N SER A 99 -0.59 -22.55 1.47
CA SER A 99 0.51 -23.40 1.01
C SER A 99 0.41 -23.74 -0.49
N ASN A 100 -0.67 -23.33 -1.17
CA ASN A 100 -0.88 -23.61 -2.59
C ASN A 100 -0.37 -22.46 -3.45
N VAL A 101 0.66 -22.73 -4.26
CA VAL A 101 1.31 -21.74 -5.13
C VAL A 101 0.35 -21.11 -6.15
N ASN A 102 -0.59 -21.90 -6.72
CA ASN A 102 -1.56 -21.36 -7.67
C ASN A 102 -2.51 -20.34 -7.02
N LEU A 103 -2.92 -20.60 -5.79
CA LEU A 103 -3.74 -19.66 -5.03
C LEU A 103 -2.95 -18.43 -4.63
N LEU A 104 -1.66 -18.60 -4.29
CA LEU A 104 -0.75 -17.50 -4.01
C LEU A 104 -0.58 -16.57 -5.22
N ILE A 105 -0.52 -17.12 -6.44
CA ILE A 105 -0.49 -16.36 -7.70
C ILE A 105 -1.72 -15.45 -7.81
N VAL A 106 -2.91 -15.99 -7.58
CA VAL A 106 -4.16 -15.21 -7.65
C VAL A 106 -4.20 -14.12 -6.59
N ILE A 107 -3.80 -14.44 -5.35
CA ILE A 107 -3.78 -13.47 -4.26
C ILE A 107 -2.78 -12.35 -4.53
N ARG A 108 -1.61 -12.64 -5.08
CA ARG A 108 -0.63 -11.61 -5.45
C ARG A 108 -1.16 -10.63 -6.49
N PHE A 109 -1.85 -11.12 -7.50
CA PHE A 109 -2.51 -10.24 -8.46
C PHE A 109 -3.59 -9.38 -7.80
N MET A 110 -4.45 -9.97 -6.97
CA MET A 110 -5.51 -9.26 -6.25
C MET A 110 -4.96 -8.22 -5.26
N LEU A 111 -3.86 -8.52 -4.56
CA LEU A 111 -3.16 -7.55 -3.72
C LEU A 111 -2.69 -6.34 -4.53
N GLY A 112 -2.09 -6.57 -5.70
CA GLY A 112 -1.71 -5.49 -6.62
C GLY A 112 -2.89 -4.61 -7.03
N VAL A 113 -4.02 -5.23 -7.39
CA VAL A 113 -5.27 -4.53 -7.75
C VAL A 113 -5.76 -3.64 -6.60
N VAL A 114 -5.88 -4.21 -5.41
CA VAL A 114 -6.45 -3.51 -4.25
C VAL A 114 -5.52 -2.39 -3.76
N GLU A 115 -4.23 -2.64 -3.74
CA GLU A 115 -3.24 -1.69 -3.26
C GLU A 115 -3.00 -0.53 -4.23
N SER A 116 -3.22 -0.75 -5.54
CA SER A 116 -3.03 0.26 -6.59
C SER A 116 -3.79 1.56 -6.35
N ALA A 117 -4.97 1.46 -5.72
CA ALA A 117 -5.83 2.59 -5.44
C ALA A 117 -5.42 3.41 -4.20
N VAL A 118 -4.59 2.86 -3.31
CA VAL A 118 -4.29 3.48 -2.00
C VAL A 118 -3.51 4.78 -2.18
N MET A 119 -2.38 4.76 -2.88
CA MET A 119 -1.53 5.93 -3.05
C MET A 119 -2.24 7.10 -3.75
N PRO A 120 -2.84 6.93 -4.94
CA PRO A 120 -3.53 8.03 -5.60
C PRO A 120 -4.72 8.54 -4.79
N SER A 121 -5.45 7.67 -4.10
CA SER A 121 -6.55 8.07 -3.23
C SER A 121 -6.09 8.90 -2.03
N MET A 122 -4.96 8.56 -1.43
CA MET A 122 -4.36 9.34 -0.35
C MET A 122 -3.94 10.74 -0.82
N LEU A 123 -3.29 10.83 -1.98
CA LEU A 123 -2.93 12.13 -2.57
C LEU A 123 -4.15 13.00 -2.85
N ILE A 124 -5.21 12.42 -3.44
CA ILE A 124 -6.47 13.12 -3.68
C ILE A 124 -7.14 13.50 -2.37
N PHE A 125 -7.16 12.62 -1.37
CA PHE A 125 -7.71 12.91 -0.07
C PHE A 125 -6.98 14.08 0.60
N LEU A 126 -5.66 14.03 0.70
CA LEU A 126 -4.85 15.10 1.27
C LEU A 126 -5.03 16.41 0.49
N SER A 127 -5.17 16.34 -0.85
CA SER A 127 -5.39 17.53 -1.65
C SER A 127 -6.69 18.27 -1.38
N ARG A 128 -7.70 17.59 -0.84
CA ARG A 128 -8.98 18.19 -0.44
C ARG A 128 -8.93 18.85 0.94
N TRP A 129 -7.97 18.44 1.79
CA TRP A 129 -7.85 18.92 3.16
C TRP A 129 -6.75 19.96 3.36
N PHE A 130 -5.74 19.98 2.48
CA PHE A 130 -4.60 20.88 2.59
C PHE A 130 -4.56 21.93 1.47
N THR A 131 -4.14 23.14 1.82
CA THR A 131 -3.89 24.21 0.84
C THR A 131 -2.74 23.85 -0.10
N LYS A 132 -2.63 24.51 -1.26
CA LYS A 132 -1.56 24.24 -2.23
C LYS A 132 -0.15 24.28 -1.60
N ARG A 133 0.08 25.21 -0.66
CA ARG A 133 1.37 25.38 0.03
C ARG A 133 1.63 24.26 1.05
N GLU A 134 0.61 23.81 1.76
CA GLU A 134 0.71 22.74 2.75
C GLU A 134 0.79 21.35 2.11
N ARG A 135 0.19 21.19 0.93
CA ARG A 135 0.09 19.90 0.21
C ARG A 135 1.47 19.31 -0.09
N SER A 136 2.43 20.15 -0.51
CA SER A 136 3.79 19.70 -0.77
C SER A 136 4.39 19.04 0.48
N ARG A 137 4.28 19.68 1.64
CA ARG A 137 4.76 19.13 2.91
C ARG A 137 4.03 17.85 3.30
N ALA A 138 2.70 17.82 3.18
CA ALA A 138 1.90 16.64 3.51
C ALA A 138 2.27 15.43 2.61
N ASN A 139 2.50 15.66 1.32
CA ASN A 139 2.95 14.62 0.39
C ASN A 139 4.38 14.15 0.69
N THR A 140 5.28 15.06 1.08
CA THR A 140 6.63 14.69 1.52
C THR A 140 6.58 13.76 2.73
N PHE A 141 5.78 14.09 3.75
CA PHE A 141 5.59 13.21 4.90
C PHE A 141 5.00 11.84 4.51
N LEU A 142 4.05 11.81 3.58
CA LEU A 142 3.50 10.56 3.07
C LEU A 142 4.59 9.68 2.45
N ILE A 143 5.42 10.24 1.56
CA ILE A 143 6.46 9.51 0.82
C ILE A 143 7.60 9.06 1.75
N LEU A 144 7.90 9.81 2.80
CA LEU A 144 8.90 9.43 3.80
C LEU A 144 8.59 8.10 4.51
N GLY A 145 7.35 7.62 4.44
CA GLY A 145 6.98 6.29 4.91
C GLY A 145 7.83 5.17 4.28
N ASN A 146 8.21 5.28 3.01
CA ASN A 146 9.00 4.25 2.32
C ASN A 146 10.39 4.03 2.93
N PRO A 147 11.27 5.05 3.01
CA PRO A 147 12.61 4.86 3.57
C PRO A 147 12.56 4.49 5.06
N VAL A 148 11.58 5.00 5.81
CA VAL A 148 11.41 4.63 7.22
C VAL A 148 11.06 3.14 7.36
N THR A 149 10.21 2.62 6.48
CA THR A 149 9.86 1.18 6.46
C THR A 149 11.06 0.31 6.14
N ILE A 150 11.87 0.69 5.14
CA ILE A 150 13.09 -0.06 4.78
C ILE A 150 14.06 -0.09 5.96
N LEU A 151 14.29 1.05 6.63
CA LEU A 151 15.15 1.10 7.81
C LEU A 151 14.67 0.19 8.93
N TRP A 152 13.36 0.16 9.21
CA TRP A 152 12.78 -0.75 10.20
C TRP A 152 13.03 -2.22 9.85
N MET A 153 12.74 -2.60 8.60
CA MET A 153 12.89 -3.98 8.16
C MET A 153 14.36 -4.45 8.08
N SER A 154 15.30 -3.54 7.91
CA SER A 154 16.74 -3.89 7.88
C SER A 154 17.34 -4.11 9.26
N ILE A 155 16.62 -3.75 10.34
CA ILE A 155 17.05 -3.91 11.73
C ILE A 155 16.46 -5.18 12.36
N LEU A 156 15.35 -5.68 11.83
CA LEU A 156 14.68 -6.92 12.26
C LEU A 156 15.25 -8.15 11.57
#